data_bdcb1a6e6f83ee6cf507d6af955ac6e9
#
_entry.id   bdcb1a6e6f83ee6cf507d6af955ac6e9
#
_cell.length_a   1.000
_cell.length_b   1.000
_cell.length_c   1.000
_cell.angle_alpha   90.00
_cell.angle_beta   90.00
_cell.angle_gamma   90.00
#
_symmetry.space_group_name_H-M   'P 1'
#
loop_
_entity.id
_entity.type
_entity.pdbx_description
1 polymer ?
#
loop_
_entity_poly.entity_id
_entity_poly.type
_entity_poly.pdbx_seq_one_letter_code
_entity_poly.pdbx_strand_id
1 'polypeptide(L)'
;MPSRSPAPSSAGARLRDAIVAAGRRLGARGLIAAGEGNLSMRLSDEQLLITPAGRRKDELAAADLVVVPDRGGRAASPGAGLQPSSDIAIHRAIYAARPDVQAVVHAHLPAAMALTLAGLVPDPAVLPETALFLPRLPFVPFAAAGSAELARAVARAMSEAPAPFPGAALLDRHGAIAVGGGGSDPAAAIDQALDRLELVEVLCRAWRDALLLQGAATTPSGGAILRPPSTIPGAPARGRTRRQ
;
A
#
# COMPACT_ATOMS: atom_id res chain seq x y z
N MET A 1 26.34 31.55 -12.59
CA MET A 1 25.98 31.33 -11.20
C MET A 1 24.83 30.33 -11.17
N PRO A 2 24.98 29.12 -10.62
CA PRO A 2 23.83 28.21 -10.46
C PRO A 2 22.90 28.84 -9.42
N SER A 3 21.62 29.04 -9.79
CA SER A 3 20.57 29.50 -8.87
C SER A 3 20.41 28.48 -7.75
N ARG A 4 20.65 28.87 -6.51
CA ARG A 4 20.31 28.07 -5.33
C ARG A 4 18.81 27.88 -5.32
N SER A 5 18.35 26.64 -5.40
CA SER A 5 16.95 26.32 -5.14
C SER A 5 16.56 26.84 -3.76
N PRO A 6 15.37 27.45 -3.60
CA PRO A 6 14.93 27.93 -2.30
C PRO A 6 14.90 26.77 -1.31
N ALA A 7 15.27 27.03 -0.06
CA ALA A 7 15.16 26.04 1.02
C ALA A 7 13.70 25.54 1.13
N PRO A 8 13.48 24.23 1.38
CA PRO A 8 12.13 23.70 1.52
C PRO A 8 11.41 24.44 2.67
N SER A 9 10.12 24.72 2.48
CA SER A 9 9.27 25.25 3.55
C SER A 9 9.30 24.30 4.75
N SER A 10 9.04 24.81 5.95
CA SER A 10 8.99 23.98 7.17
C SER A 10 8.01 22.79 7.02
N ALA A 11 6.89 22.99 6.32
CA ALA A 11 5.93 21.93 5.98
C ALA A 11 6.55 20.90 5.03
N GLY A 12 7.25 21.32 3.99
CA GLY A 12 7.94 20.41 3.07
C GLY A 12 9.04 19.60 3.74
N ALA A 13 9.75 20.17 4.72
CA ALA A 13 10.74 19.46 5.51
C ALA A 13 10.08 18.33 6.35
N ARG A 14 8.97 18.62 7.05
CA ARG A 14 8.22 17.62 7.82
C ARG A 14 7.74 16.43 6.97
N LEU A 15 7.24 16.69 5.76
CA LEU A 15 6.81 15.62 4.85
C LEU A 15 7.98 14.74 4.39
N ARG A 16 9.15 15.35 4.14
CA ARG A 16 10.37 14.59 3.80
C ARG A 16 10.81 13.69 4.95
N ASP A 17 10.83 14.21 6.16
CA ASP A 17 11.18 13.45 7.35
C ASP A 17 10.19 12.30 7.60
N ALA A 18 8.90 12.53 7.39
CA ALA A 18 7.86 11.52 7.50
C ALA A 18 8.06 10.36 6.49
N ILE A 19 8.37 10.65 5.21
CA ILE A 19 8.68 9.61 4.22
C ILE A 19 9.92 8.82 4.61
N VAL A 20 10.97 9.48 5.10
CA VAL A 20 12.20 8.81 5.52
C VAL A 20 11.95 7.91 6.72
N ALA A 21 11.20 8.37 7.72
CA ALA A 21 10.81 7.57 8.87
C ALA A 21 9.97 6.34 8.45
N ALA A 22 9.03 6.54 7.52
CA ALA A 22 8.20 5.48 6.95
C ALA A 22 9.04 4.42 6.21
N GLY A 23 10.02 4.84 5.41
CA GLY A 23 10.96 3.92 4.74
C GLY A 23 11.75 3.05 5.73
N ARG A 24 12.26 3.66 6.81
CA ARG A 24 12.94 2.94 7.89
C ARG A 24 12.02 1.94 8.58
N ARG A 25 10.75 2.32 8.84
CA ARG A 25 9.75 1.42 9.44
C ARG A 25 9.48 0.22 8.54
N LEU A 26 9.32 0.41 7.22
CA LEU A 26 9.14 -0.69 6.26
C LEU A 26 10.32 -1.67 6.30
N GLY A 27 11.56 -1.18 6.27
CA GLY A 27 12.77 -2.01 6.38
C GLY A 27 12.84 -2.76 7.71
N ALA A 28 12.64 -2.08 8.84
CA ALA A 28 12.65 -2.67 10.17
C ALA A 28 11.58 -3.76 10.36
N ARG A 29 10.46 -3.68 9.67
CA ARG A 29 9.38 -4.67 9.68
C ARG A 29 9.56 -5.79 8.66
N GLY A 30 10.58 -5.73 7.80
CA GLY A 30 10.81 -6.71 6.73
C GLY A 30 9.73 -6.72 5.66
N LEU A 31 9.13 -5.55 5.39
CA LEU A 31 8.07 -5.37 4.40
C LEU A 31 8.61 -4.95 3.03
N ILE A 32 9.90 -4.65 2.96
CA ILE A 32 10.64 -4.36 1.74
C ILE A 32 12.01 -5.02 1.78
N ALA A 33 12.56 -5.33 0.61
CA ALA A 33 13.93 -5.79 0.43
C ALA A 33 14.63 -4.98 -0.66
N ALA A 34 15.95 -4.81 -0.56
CA ALA A 34 16.75 -4.10 -1.56
C ALA A 34 16.13 -2.73 -1.96
N GLY A 35 15.93 -2.50 -3.25
CA GLY A 35 15.34 -1.27 -3.79
C GLY A 35 13.82 -1.29 -3.98
N GLU A 36 13.14 -2.31 -3.45
CA GLU A 36 11.69 -2.50 -3.60
C GLU A 36 10.84 -1.42 -2.94
N GLY A 37 9.57 -1.39 -3.34
CA GLY A 37 8.58 -0.49 -2.79
C GLY A 37 8.82 0.98 -3.13
N ASN A 38 7.86 1.80 -2.82
CA ASN A 38 7.93 3.24 -3.03
C ASN A 38 6.89 3.97 -2.17
N LEU A 39 7.23 5.21 -1.80
CA LEU A 39 6.40 6.05 -0.95
C LEU A 39 6.26 7.43 -1.58
N SER A 40 5.08 8.01 -1.50
CA SER A 40 4.85 9.40 -1.91
C SER A 40 3.88 10.13 -1.01
N MET A 41 3.98 11.46 -1.03
CA MET A 41 3.04 12.35 -0.36
C MET A 41 2.71 13.54 -1.26
N ARG A 42 1.49 14.12 -1.12
CA ARG A 42 1.20 15.43 -1.70
C ARG A 42 2.04 16.50 -1.03
N LEU A 43 2.79 17.23 -1.84
CA LEU A 43 3.54 18.41 -1.39
C LEU A 43 2.70 19.68 -1.56
N SER A 44 1.90 19.73 -2.62
CA SER A 44 0.90 20.74 -2.94
C SER A 44 -0.13 20.18 -3.90
N ASP A 45 -1.10 20.98 -4.33
CA ASP A 45 -2.12 20.58 -5.33
C ASP A 45 -1.52 20.21 -6.69
N GLU A 46 -0.29 20.65 -6.96
CA GLU A 46 0.39 20.44 -8.24
C GLU A 46 1.63 19.56 -8.14
N GLN A 47 2.08 19.21 -6.93
CA GLN A 47 3.35 18.53 -6.72
C GLN A 47 3.25 17.35 -5.75
N LEU A 48 3.96 16.29 -6.10
CA LEU A 48 4.17 15.13 -5.25
C LEU A 48 5.63 15.02 -4.83
N LEU A 49 5.85 14.58 -3.62
CA LEU A 49 7.13 14.14 -3.11
C LEU A 49 7.17 12.61 -3.18
N ILE A 50 8.20 12.02 -3.80
CA ILE A 50 8.28 10.57 -3.99
C ILE A 50 9.70 10.05 -3.77
N THR A 51 9.82 8.81 -3.32
CA THR A 51 11.09 8.10 -3.21
C THR A 51 11.71 7.84 -4.59
N PRO A 52 13.06 7.89 -4.69
CA PRO A 52 13.76 7.64 -5.96
C PRO A 52 13.73 6.16 -6.36
N ALA A 53 13.90 5.91 -7.66
CA ALA A 53 14.10 4.58 -8.22
C ALA A 53 15.45 3.98 -7.78
N GLY A 54 15.50 2.65 -7.61
CA GLY A 54 16.72 1.90 -7.39
C GLY A 54 17.45 2.16 -6.06
N ARG A 55 16.86 2.91 -5.14
CA ARG A 55 17.46 3.19 -3.82
C ARG A 55 16.72 2.42 -2.73
N ARG A 56 17.47 1.97 -1.71
CA ARG A 56 16.90 1.36 -0.52
C ARG A 56 16.09 2.39 0.28
N LYS A 57 14.82 2.08 0.57
CA LYS A 57 13.89 3.03 1.21
C LYS A 57 14.19 3.25 2.68
N ASP A 58 14.82 2.26 3.32
CA ASP A 58 15.27 2.30 4.71
C ASP A 58 16.57 3.10 4.94
N GLU A 59 17.30 3.42 3.86
CA GLU A 59 18.57 4.16 3.90
C GLU A 59 18.49 5.59 3.32
N LEU A 60 17.29 6.04 2.90
CA LEU A 60 17.13 7.36 2.30
C LEU A 60 17.35 8.50 3.29
N ALA A 61 17.94 9.57 2.79
CA ALA A 61 17.93 10.88 3.42
C ALA A 61 16.83 11.77 2.82
N ALA A 62 16.41 12.81 3.55
CA ALA A 62 15.40 13.76 3.08
C ALA A 62 15.75 14.43 1.75
N ALA A 63 17.06 14.65 1.49
CA ALA A 63 17.57 15.23 0.25
C ALA A 63 17.46 14.30 -0.98
N ASP A 64 17.31 12.98 -0.77
CA ASP A 64 17.18 12.02 -1.87
C ASP A 64 15.77 12.02 -2.49
N LEU A 65 14.78 12.56 -1.79
CA LEU A 65 13.40 12.56 -2.24
C LEU A 65 13.19 13.50 -3.42
N VAL A 66 12.46 13.02 -4.42
CA VAL A 66 12.24 13.68 -5.70
C VAL A 66 10.89 14.41 -5.69
N VAL A 67 10.88 15.67 -6.14
CA VAL A 67 9.64 16.43 -6.36
C VAL A 67 9.23 16.27 -7.82
N VAL A 68 8.00 15.84 -8.04
CA VAL A 68 7.44 15.65 -9.38
C VAL A 68 6.09 16.36 -9.51
N PRO A 69 5.71 16.83 -10.73
CA PRO A 69 4.37 17.32 -10.98
C PRO A 69 3.32 16.22 -10.73
N ASP A 70 2.16 16.57 -10.16
CA ASP A 70 1.04 15.64 -9.95
C ASP A 70 0.51 15.09 -11.28
N ARG A 71 0.37 15.95 -12.29
CA ARG A 71 -0.22 15.62 -13.59
C ARG A 71 0.82 15.49 -14.69
N GLY A 72 1.63 14.43 -14.64
CA GLY A 72 2.60 14.19 -15.70
C GLY A 72 3.69 15.28 -15.79
N GLY A 73 4.68 15.07 -16.64
CA GLY A 73 5.77 16.03 -16.82
C GLY A 73 7.10 15.60 -16.17
N ARG A 74 8.16 16.37 -16.46
CA ARG A 74 9.50 16.11 -15.97
C ARG A 74 9.61 16.48 -14.49
N ALA A 75 10.41 15.74 -13.73
CA ALA A 75 10.69 16.05 -12.33
C ALA A 75 11.16 17.51 -12.17
N ALA A 76 10.52 18.24 -11.24
CA ALA A 76 10.78 19.67 -11.04
C ALA A 76 12.13 19.91 -10.34
N SER A 77 12.58 18.94 -9.54
CA SER A 77 13.89 18.97 -8.90
C SER A 77 14.34 17.52 -8.69
N PRO A 78 15.23 16.98 -9.51
CA PRO A 78 15.90 15.74 -9.17
C PRO A 78 16.84 16.05 -8.00
N GLY A 79 16.50 15.56 -6.79
CA GLY A 79 17.49 15.51 -5.73
C GLY A 79 18.71 14.76 -6.26
N ALA A 80 19.88 15.40 -6.25
CA ALA A 80 21.15 14.82 -6.68
C ALA A 80 21.12 14.03 -8.01
N GLY A 81 20.29 14.39 -9.00
CA GLY A 81 20.16 13.66 -10.28
C GLY A 81 19.35 12.36 -10.22
N LEU A 82 18.68 12.07 -9.11
CA LEU A 82 17.87 10.87 -8.93
C LEU A 82 16.58 10.94 -9.75
N GLN A 83 16.17 9.80 -10.32
CA GLN A 83 14.89 9.65 -11.01
C GLN A 83 13.80 9.23 -10.01
N PRO A 84 12.54 9.67 -10.19
CA PRO A 84 11.43 9.18 -9.38
C PRO A 84 11.24 7.67 -9.57
N SER A 85 10.57 7.02 -8.60
CA SER A 85 10.17 5.61 -8.73
C SER A 85 9.53 5.33 -10.09
N SER A 86 9.82 4.14 -10.67
CA SER A 86 9.18 3.65 -11.90
C SER A 86 7.65 3.53 -11.76
N ASP A 87 7.15 3.32 -10.55
CA ASP A 87 5.72 3.19 -10.25
C ASP A 87 5.00 4.54 -10.05
N ILE A 88 5.64 5.67 -10.35
CA ILE A 88 5.03 7.00 -10.23
C ILE A 88 3.66 7.10 -10.92
N ALA A 89 3.44 6.34 -12.00
CA ALA A 89 2.16 6.30 -12.71
C ALA A 89 1.02 5.79 -11.81
N ILE A 90 1.29 4.80 -10.94
CA ILE A 90 0.31 4.25 -10.00
C ILE A 90 -0.08 5.33 -8.97
N HIS A 91 0.93 5.99 -8.39
CA HIS A 91 0.71 7.04 -7.39
C HIS A 91 -0.13 8.19 -7.97
N ARG A 92 0.23 8.70 -9.15
CA ARG A 92 -0.52 9.74 -9.85
C ARG A 92 -1.95 9.33 -10.13
N ALA A 93 -2.17 8.10 -10.58
CA ALA A 93 -3.51 7.59 -10.88
C ALA A 93 -4.39 7.50 -9.62
N ILE A 94 -3.83 7.11 -8.47
CA ILE A 94 -4.53 7.13 -7.17
C ILE A 94 -4.87 8.56 -6.77
N TYR A 95 -3.90 9.47 -6.77
CA TYR A 95 -4.14 10.86 -6.40
C TYR A 95 -5.18 11.56 -7.29
N ALA A 96 -5.20 11.24 -8.58
CA ALA A 96 -6.20 11.78 -9.51
C ALA A 96 -7.61 11.22 -9.23
N ALA A 97 -7.72 9.94 -8.87
CA ALA A 97 -9.00 9.28 -8.58
C ALA A 97 -9.51 9.56 -7.15
N ARG A 98 -8.61 9.93 -6.21
CA ARG A 98 -8.87 10.09 -4.78
C ARG A 98 -8.27 11.40 -4.26
N PRO A 99 -8.98 12.54 -4.40
CA PRO A 99 -8.50 13.83 -3.90
C PRO A 99 -8.30 13.89 -2.37
N ASP A 100 -8.96 13.02 -1.64
CA ASP A 100 -8.83 12.87 -0.18
C ASP A 100 -7.52 12.21 0.26
N VAL A 101 -6.80 11.55 -0.67
CA VAL A 101 -5.53 10.86 -0.38
C VAL A 101 -4.38 11.87 -0.32
N GLN A 102 -3.59 11.80 0.76
CA GLN A 102 -2.40 12.62 1.01
C GLN A 102 -1.10 11.83 0.94
N ALA A 103 -1.15 10.50 1.17
CA ALA A 103 0.00 9.62 1.12
C ALA A 103 -0.35 8.31 0.42
N VAL A 104 0.62 7.76 -0.32
CA VAL A 104 0.56 6.43 -0.95
C VAL A 104 1.82 5.66 -0.63
N VAL A 105 1.69 4.43 -0.16
CA VAL A 105 2.79 3.52 0.15
C VAL A 105 2.57 2.20 -0.57
N HIS A 106 3.56 1.76 -1.32
CA HIS A 106 3.62 0.45 -1.96
C HIS A 106 4.77 -0.37 -1.38
N ALA A 107 4.51 -1.63 -1.06
CA ALA A 107 5.49 -2.56 -0.53
C ALA A 107 5.28 -3.98 -1.06
N HIS A 108 6.39 -4.73 -1.21
CA HIS A 108 6.39 -6.11 -1.67
C HIS A 108 6.25 -7.07 -0.49
N LEU A 109 5.07 -7.08 0.12
CA LEU A 109 4.75 -7.84 1.33
C LEU A 109 4.94 -9.35 1.12
N PRO A 110 5.86 -10.03 1.86
CA PRO A 110 6.22 -11.42 1.56
C PRO A 110 5.06 -12.42 1.67
N ALA A 111 4.18 -12.28 2.69
CA ALA A 111 3.06 -13.19 2.83
C ALA A 111 1.94 -12.89 1.82
N ALA A 112 1.72 -11.62 1.49
CA ALA A 112 0.78 -11.24 0.43
C ALA A 112 1.21 -11.80 -0.92
N MET A 113 2.50 -11.68 -1.27
CA MET A 113 3.04 -12.27 -2.50
C MET A 113 2.92 -13.81 -2.50
N ALA A 114 3.23 -14.47 -1.38
CA ALA A 114 3.12 -15.93 -1.30
C ALA A 114 1.70 -16.42 -1.54
N LEU A 115 0.69 -15.74 -0.94
CA LEU A 115 -0.71 -16.10 -1.13
C LEU A 115 -1.17 -15.86 -2.58
N THR A 116 -0.86 -14.70 -3.15
CA THR A 116 -1.27 -14.39 -4.52
C THR A 116 -0.57 -15.27 -5.56
N LEU A 117 0.70 -15.67 -5.34
CA LEU A 117 1.37 -16.71 -6.12
C LEU A 117 0.65 -18.06 -6.07
N ALA A 118 0.06 -18.39 -4.92
CA ALA A 118 -0.75 -19.60 -4.75
C ALA A 118 -2.19 -19.44 -5.27
N GLY A 119 -2.55 -18.30 -5.86
CA GLY A 119 -3.90 -18.00 -6.32
C GLY A 119 -4.90 -17.74 -5.20
N LEU A 120 -4.43 -17.38 -4.01
CA LEU A 120 -5.25 -17.18 -2.81
C LEU A 120 -5.36 -15.69 -2.48
N VAL A 121 -6.58 -15.26 -2.17
CA VAL A 121 -6.88 -13.89 -1.72
C VAL A 121 -7.58 -13.97 -0.36
N PRO A 122 -6.95 -13.47 0.72
CA PRO A 122 -7.54 -13.54 2.05
C PRO A 122 -8.73 -12.58 2.19
N ASP A 123 -9.74 -13.00 2.96
CA ASP A 123 -10.87 -12.14 3.32
C ASP A 123 -10.50 -11.33 4.57
N PRO A 124 -10.50 -9.99 4.51
CA PRO A 124 -10.20 -9.15 5.67
C PRO A 124 -11.19 -9.32 6.83
N ALA A 125 -12.37 -9.86 6.57
CA ALA A 125 -13.39 -10.09 7.61
C ALA A 125 -13.04 -11.20 8.62
N VAL A 126 -11.98 -11.98 8.37
CA VAL A 126 -11.60 -13.09 9.26
C VAL A 126 -10.88 -12.67 10.54
N LEU A 127 -10.31 -11.48 10.58
CA LEU A 127 -9.67 -10.91 11.78
C LEU A 127 -10.39 -9.63 12.19
N PRO A 128 -10.62 -9.39 13.50
CA PRO A 128 -11.35 -8.21 13.97
C PRO A 128 -10.75 -6.89 13.51
N GLU A 129 -9.42 -6.75 13.60
CA GLU A 129 -8.71 -5.53 13.23
C GLU A 129 -8.78 -5.28 11.73
N THR A 130 -8.60 -6.30 10.90
CA THR A 130 -8.70 -6.14 9.44
C THR A 130 -10.13 -5.89 8.99
N ALA A 131 -11.13 -6.51 9.64
CA ALA A 131 -12.54 -6.22 9.39
C ALA A 131 -12.89 -4.75 9.68
N LEU A 132 -12.27 -4.16 10.72
CA LEU A 132 -12.52 -2.78 11.14
C LEU A 132 -11.75 -1.77 10.28
N PHE A 133 -10.44 -1.97 10.07
CA PHE A 133 -9.56 -0.98 9.46
C PHE A 133 -9.36 -1.17 7.95
N LEU A 134 -9.67 -2.37 7.44
CA LEU A 134 -9.61 -2.75 6.03
C LEU A 134 -10.91 -3.42 5.58
N PRO A 135 -12.09 -2.80 5.77
CA PRO A 135 -13.38 -3.43 5.47
C PRO A 135 -13.51 -3.82 4.00
N ARG A 136 -12.66 -3.26 3.15
CA ARG A 136 -12.51 -3.58 1.73
C ARG A 136 -11.05 -3.71 1.39
N LEU A 137 -10.67 -4.89 0.87
CA LEU A 137 -9.31 -5.17 0.38
C LEU A 137 -9.41 -5.75 -1.04
N PRO A 138 -9.56 -4.88 -2.07
CA PRO A 138 -9.68 -5.34 -3.45
C PRO A 138 -8.40 -6.02 -3.91
N PHE A 139 -8.56 -7.01 -4.80
CA PHE A 139 -7.49 -7.68 -5.50
C PHE A 139 -7.34 -7.11 -6.91
N VAL A 140 -6.13 -6.71 -7.26
CA VAL A 140 -5.77 -6.20 -8.59
C VAL A 140 -5.03 -7.30 -9.35
N PRO A 141 -5.56 -7.78 -10.48
CA PRO A 141 -4.90 -8.79 -11.30
C PRO A 141 -3.52 -8.35 -11.79
N PHE A 142 -2.69 -9.32 -12.14
CA PHE A 142 -1.34 -9.06 -12.62
C PHE A 142 -1.32 -8.15 -13.84
N ALA A 143 -0.50 -7.12 -13.76
CA ALA A 143 -0.06 -6.29 -14.87
C ALA A 143 1.40 -5.90 -14.64
N ALA A 144 2.12 -5.57 -15.70
CA ALA A 144 3.55 -5.26 -15.61
C ALA A 144 3.80 -4.04 -14.68
N ALA A 145 4.79 -4.15 -13.80
CA ALA A 145 5.21 -3.06 -12.93
C ALA A 145 5.53 -1.79 -13.75
N GLY A 146 5.13 -0.62 -13.24
CA GLY A 146 5.31 0.66 -13.93
C GLY A 146 4.39 0.88 -15.14
N SER A 147 3.54 -0.09 -15.52
CA SER A 147 2.67 0.03 -16.68
C SER A 147 1.47 0.95 -16.43
N ALA A 148 0.99 1.59 -17.49
CA ALA A 148 -0.25 2.37 -17.45
C ALA A 148 -1.49 1.48 -17.18
N GLU A 149 -1.42 0.20 -17.53
CA GLU A 149 -2.47 -0.78 -17.25
C GLU A 149 -2.60 -1.00 -15.74
N LEU A 150 -1.50 -1.32 -15.05
CA LEU A 150 -1.47 -1.46 -13.60
C LEU A 150 -1.95 -0.19 -12.90
N ALA A 151 -1.47 0.98 -13.34
CA ALA A 151 -1.88 2.25 -12.76
C ALA A 151 -3.40 2.46 -12.83
N ARG A 152 -4.01 2.18 -13.99
CA ARG A 152 -5.49 2.29 -14.16
C ARG A 152 -6.24 1.25 -13.33
N ALA A 153 -5.74 0.01 -13.26
CA ALA A 153 -6.38 -1.05 -12.49
C ALA A 153 -6.39 -0.74 -10.99
N VAL A 154 -5.24 -0.28 -10.47
CA VAL A 154 -5.12 0.13 -9.06
C VAL A 154 -6.01 1.34 -8.75
N ALA A 155 -5.98 2.38 -9.56
CA ALA A 155 -6.81 3.57 -9.34
C ALA A 155 -8.30 3.21 -9.31
N ARG A 156 -8.77 2.35 -10.22
CA ARG A 156 -10.14 1.86 -10.24
C ARG A 156 -10.48 1.11 -8.95
N ALA A 157 -9.64 0.15 -8.55
CA ALA A 157 -9.85 -0.65 -7.34
C ALA A 157 -9.92 0.22 -6.08
N MET A 158 -9.06 1.25 -6.00
CA MET A 158 -8.97 2.15 -4.84
C MET A 158 -10.06 3.23 -4.80
N SER A 159 -10.80 3.45 -5.89
CA SER A 159 -11.87 4.44 -6.00
C SER A 159 -13.25 3.84 -6.22
N GLU A 160 -13.39 2.51 -6.17
CA GLU A 160 -14.66 1.83 -6.39
C GLU A 160 -15.69 2.16 -5.31
N ALA A 161 -16.83 2.71 -5.74
CA ALA A 161 -17.95 3.07 -4.88
C ALA A 161 -18.73 1.81 -4.38
N PRO A 162 -19.52 1.92 -3.32
CA PRO A 162 -19.72 3.10 -2.48
C PRO A 162 -18.61 3.32 -1.44
N ALA A 163 -18.63 4.47 -0.79
CA ALA A 163 -17.80 4.70 0.40
C ALA A 163 -18.19 3.73 1.55
N PRO A 164 -17.27 3.40 2.47
CA PRO A 164 -15.88 3.87 2.54
C PRO A 164 -15.04 3.28 1.43
N PHE A 165 -14.23 4.13 0.80
CA PHE A 165 -13.31 3.68 -0.23
C PHE A 165 -12.21 2.80 0.34
N PRO A 166 -11.66 1.83 -0.44
CA PRO A 166 -10.57 0.99 0.03
C PRO A 166 -9.37 1.81 0.54
N GLY A 167 -8.84 1.40 1.69
CA GLY A 167 -7.62 1.98 2.25
C GLY A 167 -6.34 1.27 1.78
N ALA A 168 -6.47 0.05 1.25
CA ALA A 168 -5.41 -0.74 0.66
C ALA A 168 -5.95 -1.65 -0.44
N ALA A 169 -5.05 -2.16 -1.29
CA ALA A 169 -5.34 -3.17 -2.32
C ALA A 169 -4.20 -4.19 -2.39
N LEU A 170 -4.55 -5.45 -2.62
CA LEU A 170 -3.59 -6.51 -2.97
C LEU A 170 -3.27 -6.45 -4.46
N LEU A 171 -2.00 -6.55 -4.80
CA LEU A 171 -1.51 -6.62 -6.18
C LEU A 171 -1.02 -8.05 -6.46
N ASP A 172 -1.55 -8.69 -7.48
CA ASP A 172 -1.17 -10.06 -7.83
C ASP A 172 0.34 -10.17 -8.06
N ARG A 173 1.01 -10.99 -7.22
CA ARG A 173 2.46 -11.26 -7.25
C ARG A 173 3.35 -10.02 -7.15
N HIS A 174 2.81 -8.92 -6.58
CA HIS A 174 3.50 -7.63 -6.50
C HIS A 174 3.33 -6.95 -5.11
N GLY A 175 2.77 -7.66 -4.14
CA GLY A 175 2.59 -7.15 -2.78
C GLY A 175 1.29 -6.38 -2.58
N ALA A 176 1.36 -5.20 -1.98
CA ALA A 176 0.18 -4.38 -1.72
C ALA A 176 0.50 -2.88 -1.82
N ILE A 177 -0.57 -2.10 -2.04
CA ILE A 177 -0.53 -0.64 -1.99
C ILE A 177 -1.55 -0.15 -0.98
N ALA A 178 -1.20 0.87 -0.21
CA ALA A 178 -2.11 1.50 0.74
C ALA A 178 -2.02 3.02 0.67
N VAL A 179 -3.09 3.66 1.12
CA VAL A 179 -3.25 5.10 1.10
C VAL A 179 -3.56 5.64 2.48
N GLY A 180 -3.24 6.91 2.72
CA GLY A 180 -3.63 7.64 3.91
C GLY A 180 -4.08 9.05 3.55
N GLY A 181 -4.96 9.62 4.36
CA GLY A 181 -5.50 10.96 4.15
C GLY A 181 -6.73 11.23 5.02
N GLY A 182 -7.41 12.34 4.76
CA GLY A 182 -8.62 12.74 5.47
C GLY A 182 -8.39 13.36 6.85
N GLY A 183 -7.16 13.44 7.34
CA GLY A 183 -6.80 14.10 8.59
C GLY A 183 -6.31 15.54 8.39
N SER A 184 -6.22 16.29 9.49
CA SER A 184 -5.72 17.68 9.49
C SER A 184 -4.19 17.77 9.40
N ASP A 185 -3.46 16.69 9.73
CA ASP A 185 -1.99 16.63 9.61
C ASP A 185 -1.59 15.76 8.41
N PRO A 186 -1.09 16.36 7.31
CA PRO A 186 -0.63 15.62 6.16
C PRO A 186 0.50 14.62 6.48
N ALA A 187 1.35 14.91 7.46
CA ALA A 187 2.43 14.00 7.85
C ALA A 187 1.92 12.70 8.46
N ALA A 188 0.79 12.74 9.18
CA ALA A 188 0.16 11.54 9.75
C ALA A 188 -0.47 10.61 8.68
N ALA A 189 -0.72 11.11 7.48
CA ALA A 189 -1.28 10.30 6.40
C ALA A 189 -0.38 9.13 6.01
N ILE A 190 0.94 9.30 6.06
CA ILE A 190 1.85 8.21 5.69
C ILE A 190 1.88 7.11 6.74
N ASP A 191 1.77 7.45 8.03
CA ASP A 191 1.64 6.46 9.10
C ASP A 191 0.35 5.65 8.96
N GLN A 192 -0.76 6.29 8.62
CA GLN A 192 -2.02 5.60 8.34
C GLN A 192 -1.89 4.62 7.16
N ALA A 193 -1.19 4.99 6.09
CA ALA A 193 -0.93 4.09 4.97
C ALA A 193 -0.05 2.90 5.38
N LEU A 194 0.99 3.14 6.21
CA LEU A 194 1.85 2.09 6.76
C LEU A 194 1.09 1.12 7.65
N ASP A 195 0.25 1.62 8.56
CA ASP A 195 -0.55 0.79 9.46
C ASP A 195 -1.46 -0.15 8.64
N ARG A 196 -2.04 0.35 7.56
CA ARG A 196 -2.83 -0.47 6.63
C ARG A 196 -2.01 -1.55 5.94
N LEU A 197 -0.79 -1.25 5.49
CA LEU A 197 0.11 -2.27 4.91
C LEU A 197 0.53 -3.32 5.94
N GLU A 198 0.84 -2.92 7.17
CA GLU A 198 1.14 -3.86 8.24
C GLU A 198 -0.04 -4.78 8.53
N LEU A 199 -1.27 -4.26 8.56
CA LEU A 199 -2.48 -5.06 8.73
C LEU A 199 -2.71 -6.03 7.55
N VAL A 200 -2.45 -5.61 6.31
CA VAL A 200 -2.50 -6.52 5.15
C VAL A 200 -1.52 -7.67 5.31
N GLU A 201 -0.28 -7.37 5.70
CA GLU A 201 0.73 -8.43 5.89
C GLU A 201 0.40 -9.34 7.08
N VAL A 202 -0.12 -8.80 8.20
CA VAL A 202 -0.59 -9.60 9.35
C VAL A 202 -1.71 -10.55 8.92
N LEU A 203 -2.71 -10.06 8.19
CA LEU A 203 -3.78 -10.88 7.62
C LEU A 203 -3.22 -12.01 6.76
N CYS A 204 -2.32 -11.66 5.83
CA CYS A 204 -1.73 -12.62 4.91
C CYS A 204 -0.88 -13.68 5.62
N ARG A 205 -0.11 -13.28 6.63
CA ARG A 205 0.67 -14.22 7.47
C ARG A 205 -0.24 -15.16 8.24
N ALA A 206 -1.23 -14.64 8.94
CA ALA A 206 -2.17 -15.44 9.70
C ALA A 206 -2.93 -16.43 8.81
N TRP A 207 -3.36 -15.99 7.62
CA TRP A 207 -4.05 -16.84 6.65
C TRP A 207 -3.14 -17.97 6.13
N ARG A 208 -1.93 -17.62 5.70
CA ARG A 208 -0.92 -18.58 5.24
C ARG A 208 -0.61 -19.62 6.32
N ASP A 209 -0.36 -19.18 7.55
CA ASP A 209 0.02 -20.06 8.65
C ASP A 209 -1.15 -20.97 9.05
N ALA A 210 -2.38 -20.47 9.03
CA ALA A 210 -3.58 -21.29 9.23
C ALA A 210 -3.72 -22.41 8.16
N LEU A 211 -3.45 -22.09 6.89
CA LEU A 211 -3.44 -23.10 5.81
C LEU A 211 -2.35 -24.15 6.00
N LEU A 212 -1.14 -23.75 6.42
CA LEU A 212 -0.05 -24.68 6.71
C LEU A 212 -0.38 -25.59 7.88
N LEU A 213 -0.98 -25.08 8.95
CA LEU A 213 -1.41 -25.87 10.11
C LEU A 213 -2.53 -26.84 9.74
N GLN A 214 -3.50 -26.45 8.92
CA GLN A 214 -4.55 -27.32 8.41
C GLN A 214 -3.97 -28.45 7.54
N GLY A 215 -3.03 -28.14 6.65
CA GLY A 215 -2.32 -29.13 5.82
C GLY A 215 -1.52 -30.13 6.65
N ALA A 216 -0.86 -29.68 7.70
CA ALA A 216 -0.13 -30.55 8.64
C ALA A 216 -1.07 -31.46 9.47
N ALA A 217 -2.27 -30.99 9.78
CA ALA A 217 -3.28 -31.78 10.51
C ALA A 217 -3.95 -32.87 9.67
N THR A 218 -3.84 -32.80 8.34
CA THR A 218 -4.40 -33.82 7.41
C THR A 218 -3.43 -34.98 7.10
N THR A 219 -2.22 -34.99 7.64
CA THR A 219 -1.35 -36.19 7.63
C THR A 219 -1.95 -37.25 8.56
N PRO A 220 -1.93 -38.57 8.22
CA PRO A 220 -2.83 -39.59 8.79
C PRO A 220 -2.44 -40.05 10.19
N SER A 221 -2.44 -39.20 11.14
CA SER A 221 -2.40 -39.51 12.59
C SER A 221 -3.49 -38.69 13.27
N GLY A 222 -4.73 -39.05 13.05
CA GLY A 222 -5.91 -38.84 13.88
C GLY A 222 -5.97 -37.60 14.79
N GLY A 223 -5.84 -36.40 14.28
CA GLY A 223 -5.89 -35.16 15.06
C GLY A 223 -6.97 -34.20 14.58
N ALA A 224 -7.67 -33.59 15.51
CA ALA A 224 -8.85 -32.77 15.36
C ALA A 224 -8.76 -31.68 14.28
N ILE A 225 -9.72 -31.64 13.38
CA ILE A 225 -9.96 -30.57 12.39
C ILE A 225 -10.34 -29.30 13.17
N LEU A 226 -9.47 -28.28 13.18
CA LEU A 226 -9.86 -26.93 13.56
C LEU A 226 -10.82 -26.40 12.47
N ARG A 227 -12.11 -26.42 12.77
CA ARG A 227 -13.10 -25.70 11.95
C ARG A 227 -12.85 -24.22 12.12
N PRO A 228 -12.83 -23.43 11.04
CA PRO A 228 -12.90 -21.97 11.18
C PRO A 228 -14.16 -21.64 11.99
N PRO A 229 -14.13 -20.68 12.92
CA PRO A 229 -15.30 -20.29 13.67
C PRO A 229 -16.40 -19.90 12.69
N SER A 230 -17.49 -20.65 12.70
CA SER A 230 -18.70 -20.32 11.96
C SER A 230 -19.29 -19.08 12.60
N THR A 231 -19.17 -17.93 11.93
CA THR A 231 -19.77 -16.63 12.24
C THR A 231 -19.18 -15.90 13.44
N ILE A 232 -18.61 -14.75 13.17
CA ILE A 232 -18.36 -13.69 14.17
C ILE A 232 -19.76 -13.18 14.58
N PRO A 233 -20.14 -13.21 15.88
CA PRO A 233 -21.41 -12.60 16.32
C PRO A 233 -21.40 -11.11 16.00
N GLY A 234 -22.30 -10.67 15.13
CA GLY A 234 -22.47 -9.24 14.79
C GLY A 234 -22.21 -8.86 13.32
N ALA A 235 -21.79 -9.77 12.45
CA ALA A 235 -21.70 -9.48 11.02
C ALA A 235 -23.10 -9.49 10.37
N PRO A 236 -23.48 -8.43 9.60
CA PRO A 236 -24.78 -8.41 8.94
C PRO A 236 -24.88 -9.54 7.92
N ALA A 237 -25.98 -10.28 7.95
CA ALA A 237 -26.27 -11.38 7.04
C ALA A 237 -26.28 -10.89 5.58
N ARG A 238 -25.41 -11.46 4.74
CA ARG A 238 -25.45 -11.24 3.29
C ARG A 238 -26.74 -11.86 2.75
N GLY A 239 -27.66 -11.02 2.27
CA GLY A 239 -28.91 -11.43 1.65
C GLY A 239 -28.64 -12.35 0.45
N ARG A 240 -29.16 -13.57 0.50
CA ARG A 240 -29.25 -14.44 -0.67
C ARG A 240 -30.26 -13.85 -1.65
N THR A 241 -29.80 -13.27 -2.74
CA THR A 241 -30.66 -12.98 -3.89
C THR A 241 -31.09 -14.30 -4.50
N ARG A 242 -32.36 -14.69 -4.27
CA ARG A 242 -33.03 -15.74 -5.06
C ARG A 242 -33.19 -15.21 -6.49
N ARG A 243 -32.57 -15.89 -7.46
CA ARG A 243 -33.01 -15.78 -8.86
C ARG A 243 -34.31 -16.58 -9.00
N GLN A 244 -35.35 -15.89 -9.47
CA GLN A 244 -36.44 -16.51 -10.20
C GLN A 244 -36.11 -16.45 -11.68
#